data_7e0af80cadabfaea8e98f51dfa5fc362
#
_entry.id   7e0af80cadabfaea8e98f51dfa5fc362
#
_cell.length_a   1.000
_cell.length_b   1.000
_cell.length_c   1.000
_cell.angle_alpha   90.00
_cell.angle_beta   90.00
_cell.angle_gamma   90.00
#
_symmetry.space_group_name_H-M   'P 1'
#
loop_
_entity.id
_entity.type
_entity.pdbx_description
1 polymer ?
#
loop_
_entity_poly.entity_id
_entity_poly.type
_entity_poly.pdbx_seq_one_letter_code
_entity_poly.pdbx_strand_id
1 'polypeptide(L)'
;MLSVIGEAPVNSITGTTTVDVSVAKNILDETSMSVQSIGWNFNTHINHTTLALDSDNKVPLPANCVKADANQAYRNYNYTIRNGFLYDMEKHTDVFTSAPASVDLVLVQQFEHLPEYARRYITTKAARRFASRFIGDKEITALIGQDENEALVAFHQADSQEADINMLNGDANTFSIINRTTRRTY
;
A
#
# COMPACT_ATOMS: atom_id res chain seq x y z
N MET A 1 11.18 -14.69 -11.22
CA MET A 1 10.85 -15.79 -10.28
C MET A 1 11.22 -17.15 -10.86
N LEU A 2 10.68 -17.59 -12.01
CA LEU A 2 11.04 -18.89 -12.61
C LEU A 2 12.54 -19.04 -12.91
N SER A 3 13.19 -17.97 -13.37
CA SER A 3 14.64 -17.95 -13.60
C SER A 3 15.48 -18.28 -12.38
N VAL A 4 14.96 -18.07 -11.17
CA VAL A 4 15.66 -18.39 -9.91
C VAL A 4 15.76 -19.89 -9.67
N ILE A 5 14.81 -20.67 -10.20
CA ILE A 5 14.81 -22.14 -10.12
C ILE A 5 15.41 -22.78 -11.40
N GLY A 6 15.98 -21.96 -12.30
CA GLY A 6 16.56 -22.45 -13.55
C GLY A 6 15.56 -22.78 -14.65
N GLU A 7 14.29 -22.43 -14.47
CA GLU A 7 13.26 -22.62 -15.49
C GLU A 7 13.24 -21.48 -16.51
N ALA A 8 12.88 -21.82 -17.75
CA ALA A 8 12.73 -20.85 -18.81
C ALA A 8 11.54 -19.91 -18.53
N PRO A 9 11.63 -18.64 -18.92
CA PRO A 9 10.52 -17.72 -18.82
C PRO A 9 9.36 -18.19 -19.72
N VAL A 10 8.13 -18.07 -19.22
CA VAL A 10 6.92 -18.40 -19.96
C VAL A 10 6.43 -17.21 -20.79
N ASN A 11 5.91 -17.50 -21.98
CA ASN A 11 5.40 -16.46 -22.89
C ASN A 11 4.00 -15.95 -22.49
N SER A 12 3.26 -16.70 -21.67
CA SER A 12 1.92 -16.33 -21.21
C SER A 12 1.65 -16.87 -19.81
N ILE A 13 0.97 -16.07 -19.01
CA ILE A 13 0.50 -16.44 -17.65
C ILE A 13 -0.97 -16.88 -17.72
N THR A 14 -1.65 -16.64 -18.86
CA THR A 14 -3.05 -17.02 -19.11
C THR A 14 -3.12 -18.26 -19.99
N GLY A 15 -3.94 -19.23 -19.61
CA GLY A 15 -4.12 -20.50 -20.34
C GLY A 15 -3.58 -21.71 -19.56
N THR A 16 -3.20 -22.78 -20.29
CA THR A 16 -2.65 -23.99 -19.69
C THR A 16 -1.22 -23.72 -19.21
N THR A 17 -1.08 -23.32 -17.94
CA THR A 17 0.20 -23.06 -17.30
C THR A 17 0.67 -24.29 -16.52
N THR A 18 1.99 -24.48 -16.40
CA THR A 18 2.54 -25.49 -15.49
C THR A 18 2.18 -25.15 -14.05
N VAL A 19 2.19 -26.15 -13.18
CA VAL A 19 1.90 -25.98 -11.74
C VAL A 19 2.81 -24.92 -11.13
N ASP A 20 4.09 -24.90 -11.51
CA ASP A 20 5.09 -23.96 -10.98
C ASP A 20 4.79 -22.51 -11.35
N VAL A 21 4.30 -22.27 -12.57
CA VAL A 21 3.85 -20.94 -13.01
C VAL A 21 2.65 -20.46 -12.21
N SER A 22 1.67 -21.37 -11.98
CA SER A 22 0.49 -21.02 -11.19
C SER A 22 0.85 -20.69 -9.74
N VAL A 23 1.75 -21.45 -9.13
CA VAL A 23 2.23 -21.18 -7.76
C VAL A 23 3.06 -19.91 -7.71
N ALA A 24 3.95 -19.68 -8.69
CA ALA A 24 4.72 -18.44 -8.78
C ALA A 24 3.82 -17.22 -8.87
N LYS A 25 2.75 -17.30 -9.69
CA LYS A 25 1.75 -16.23 -9.80
C LYS A 25 1.03 -15.99 -8.48
N ASN A 26 0.55 -17.03 -7.82
CA ASN A 26 -0.13 -16.90 -6.53
C ASN A 26 0.77 -16.25 -5.45
N ILE A 27 2.07 -16.62 -5.41
CA ILE A 27 3.04 -16.01 -4.49
C ILE A 27 3.27 -14.54 -4.83
N LEU A 28 3.30 -14.18 -6.12
CA LEU A 28 3.42 -12.79 -6.55
C LEU A 28 2.20 -11.96 -6.12
N ASP A 29 1.00 -12.47 -6.38
CA ASP A 29 -0.26 -11.81 -6.04
C ASP A 29 -0.41 -11.64 -4.52
N GLU A 30 -0.11 -12.69 -3.73
CA GLU A 30 -0.09 -12.64 -2.26
C GLU A 30 0.92 -11.62 -1.74
N THR A 31 2.11 -11.58 -2.34
CA THR A 31 3.17 -10.66 -1.93
C THR A 31 2.81 -9.21 -2.30
N SER A 32 2.25 -9.01 -3.48
CA SER A 32 1.76 -7.70 -3.94
C SER A 32 0.70 -7.14 -2.99
N MET A 33 -0.31 -7.96 -2.67
CA MET A 33 -1.34 -7.60 -1.70
C MET A 33 -0.74 -7.24 -0.34
N SER A 34 0.16 -8.08 0.19
CA SER A 34 0.80 -7.87 1.49
C SER A 34 1.63 -6.58 1.55
N VAL A 35 2.35 -6.23 0.48
CA VAL A 35 3.15 -5.00 0.42
C VAL A 35 2.24 -3.78 0.30
N GLN A 36 1.25 -3.81 -0.56
CA GLN A 36 0.35 -2.68 -0.80
C GLN A 36 -0.57 -2.37 0.39
N SER A 37 -0.95 -3.39 1.19
CA SER A 37 -1.82 -3.22 2.37
C SER A 37 -1.20 -2.36 3.48
N ILE A 38 0.11 -2.13 3.45
CA ILE A 38 0.78 -1.23 4.39
C ILE A 38 0.29 0.21 4.20
N GLY A 39 0.05 0.62 2.97
CA GLY A 39 -0.28 1.99 2.56
C GLY A 39 0.99 2.79 2.29
N TRP A 40 1.24 3.05 1.02
CA TRP A 40 2.37 3.82 0.49
C TRP A 40 1.83 5.05 -0.24
N ASN A 41 2.67 6.02 -0.56
CA ASN A 41 2.20 7.22 -1.24
C ASN A 41 1.48 6.93 -2.55
N PHE A 42 2.00 6.00 -3.35
CA PHE A 42 1.41 5.66 -4.66
C PHE A 42 0.01 5.02 -4.57
N ASN A 43 -0.38 4.44 -3.42
CA ASN A 43 -1.66 3.76 -3.27
C ASN A 43 -2.52 4.25 -2.10
N THR A 44 -2.13 5.37 -1.47
CA THR A 44 -2.89 6.01 -0.39
C THR A 44 -3.57 7.27 -0.93
N HIS A 45 -4.89 7.25 -0.94
CA HIS A 45 -5.72 8.37 -1.33
C HIS A 45 -6.10 9.18 -0.09
N ILE A 46 -5.37 10.26 0.14
CA ILE A 46 -5.62 11.18 1.27
C ILE A 46 -6.80 12.09 0.93
N ASN A 47 -7.67 12.35 1.90
CA ASN A 47 -8.83 13.24 1.75
C ASN A 47 -9.81 12.78 0.66
N HIS A 48 -10.06 11.50 0.52
CA HIS A 48 -11.06 11.02 -0.43
C HIS A 48 -12.46 11.52 -0.04
N THR A 49 -13.07 12.32 -0.92
CA THR A 49 -14.32 13.05 -0.63
C THR A 49 -15.54 12.51 -1.38
N THR A 50 -15.37 11.61 -2.34
CA THR A 50 -16.48 11.07 -3.17
C THR A 50 -17.23 9.94 -2.47
N LEU A 51 -17.55 10.13 -1.19
CA LEU A 51 -18.33 9.17 -0.42
C LEU A 51 -19.81 9.56 -0.46
N ALA A 52 -20.65 8.61 -0.83
CA ALA A 52 -22.11 8.76 -0.79
C ALA A 52 -22.73 7.65 0.04
N LEU A 53 -23.85 7.94 0.66
CA LEU A 53 -24.67 6.91 1.32
C LEU A 53 -25.44 6.11 0.28
N ASP A 54 -25.53 4.83 0.49
CA ASP A 54 -26.45 3.96 -0.26
C ASP A 54 -27.89 4.03 0.31
N SER A 55 -28.79 3.19 -0.21
CA SER A 55 -30.18 3.13 0.23
C SER A 55 -30.36 2.71 1.69
N ASP A 56 -29.37 2.03 2.26
CA ASP A 56 -29.35 1.54 3.64
C ASP A 56 -28.59 2.49 4.59
N ASN A 57 -28.26 3.68 4.11
CA ASN A 57 -27.44 4.68 4.81
C ASN A 57 -26.03 4.17 5.18
N LYS A 58 -25.46 3.30 4.36
CA LYS A 58 -24.07 2.83 4.47
C LYS A 58 -23.19 3.50 3.43
N VAL A 59 -21.90 3.55 3.71
CA VAL A 59 -20.89 4.10 2.79
C VAL A 59 -20.16 2.95 2.11
N PRO A 60 -20.49 2.62 0.84
CA PRO A 60 -19.78 1.59 0.09
C PRO A 60 -18.36 2.07 -0.24
N LEU A 61 -17.39 1.16 -0.10
CA LEU A 61 -16.00 1.42 -0.44
C LEU A 61 -15.62 0.70 -1.75
N PRO A 62 -14.62 1.20 -2.49
CA PRO A 62 -14.11 0.51 -3.67
C PRO A 62 -13.71 -0.94 -3.35
N ALA A 63 -13.96 -1.87 -4.26
CA ALA A 63 -13.69 -3.30 -4.06
C ALA A 63 -12.20 -3.62 -3.79
N ASN A 64 -11.29 -2.75 -4.27
CA ASN A 64 -9.85 -2.85 -4.04
C ASN A 64 -9.38 -2.06 -2.81
N CYS A 65 -10.29 -1.56 -1.98
CA CYS A 65 -9.94 -0.85 -0.74
C CYS A 65 -9.58 -1.87 0.35
N VAL A 66 -8.39 -1.74 0.92
CA VAL A 66 -7.87 -2.63 1.97
C VAL A 66 -7.74 -1.95 3.33
N LYS A 67 -7.70 -0.61 3.35
CA LYS A 67 -7.69 0.16 4.57
C LYS A 67 -8.48 1.45 4.36
N ALA A 68 -9.28 1.80 5.36
CA ALA A 68 -9.96 3.08 5.44
C ALA A 68 -9.71 3.65 6.83
N ASP A 69 -9.38 4.94 6.91
CA ASP A 69 -9.11 5.63 8.16
C ASP A 69 -9.72 7.03 8.13
N ALA A 70 -9.92 7.61 9.32
CA ALA A 70 -10.35 8.99 9.41
C ALA A 70 -9.23 9.92 8.95
N ASN A 71 -9.60 10.94 8.18
CA ASN A 71 -8.64 11.97 7.79
C ASN A 71 -8.00 12.64 9.00
N GLN A 72 -6.78 13.14 8.83
CA GLN A 72 -6.01 13.80 9.88
C GLN A 72 -6.73 14.98 10.55
N ALA A 73 -7.60 15.68 9.81
CA ALA A 73 -8.45 16.74 10.34
C ALA A 73 -9.57 16.24 11.27
N TYR A 74 -9.90 14.94 11.17
CA TYR A 74 -10.99 14.28 11.88
C TYR A 74 -10.49 13.15 12.77
N ARG A 75 -9.34 13.29 13.41
CA ARG A 75 -8.68 12.27 14.26
C ARG A 75 -9.51 11.74 15.42
N ASN A 76 -10.63 12.38 15.73
CA ASN A 76 -11.58 11.92 16.75
C ASN A 76 -12.50 10.80 16.26
N TYR A 77 -12.43 10.45 14.98
CA TYR A 77 -13.18 9.34 14.41
C TYR A 77 -12.24 8.19 14.11
N ASN A 78 -12.70 6.98 14.34
CA ASN A 78 -11.96 5.76 14.07
C ASN A 78 -12.79 4.88 13.11
N TYR A 79 -12.34 4.80 11.86
CA TYR A 79 -13.03 4.05 10.82
C TYR A 79 -12.25 2.80 10.43
N THR A 80 -12.99 1.77 9.99
CA THR A 80 -12.42 0.55 9.42
C THR A 80 -13.32 0.03 8.31
N ILE A 81 -12.94 -1.08 7.68
CA ILE A 81 -13.71 -1.73 6.62
C ILE A 81 -14.38 -2.97 7.18
N ARG A 82 -15.68 -3.10 6.95
CA ARG A 82 -16.44 -4.35 7.21
C ARG A 82 -17.37 -4.63 6.05
N ASN A 83 -17.27 -5.81 5.49
CA ASN A 83 -18.11 -6.27 4.37
C ASN A 83 -18.16 -5.33 3.16
N GLY A 84 -17.06 -4.61 2.87
CA GLY A 84 -16.98 -3.64 1.78
C GLY A 84 -17.59 -2.27 2.09
N PHE A 85 -18.00 -2.03 3.32
CA PHE A 85 -18.54 -0.76 3.78
C PHE A 85 -17.62 -0.12 4.83
N LEU A 86 -17.70 1.19 4.95
CA LEU A 86 -17.08 1.93 6.04
C LEU A 86 -17.80 1.60 7.35
N TYR A 87 -17.03 1.38 8.41
CA TYR A 87 -17.56 1.06 9.75
C TYR A 87 -16.98 2.01 10.78
N ASP A 88 -17.85 2.63 11.57
CA ASP A 88 -17.47 3.49 12.69
C ASP A 88 -17.15 2.63 13.92
N MET A 89 -15.90 2.64 14.34
CA MET A 89 -15.42 1.83 15.47
C MET A 89 -15.83 2.41 16.82
N GLU A 90 -16.16 3.70 16.90
CA GLU A 90 -16.59 4.34 18.14
C GLU A 90 -18.07 4.11 18.39
N LYS A 91 -18.88 4.27 17.35
CA LYS A 91 -20.34 4.06 17.42
C LYS A 91 -20.75 2.62 17.21
N HIS A 92 -19.80 1.74 16.84
CA HIS A 92 -20.03 0.33 16.54
C HIS A 92 -21.12 0.09 15.48
N THR A 93 -21.13 0.91 14.41
CA THR A 93 -22.15 0.85 13.35
C THR A 93 -21.56 1.09 11.98
N ASP A 94 -22.21 0.54 10.94
CA ASP A 94 -21.97 0.82 9.53
C ASP A 94 -23.02 1.75 8.91
N VAL A 95 -23.98 2.21 9.73
CA VAL A 95 -25.06 3.12 9.33
C VAL A 95 -24.70 4.54 9.74
N PHE A 96 -24.72 5.46 8.79
CA PHE A 96 -24.34 6.85 8.98
C PHE A 96 -25.54 7.78 8.76
N THR A 97 -25.67 8.81 9.58
CA THR A 97 -26.68 9.87 9.36
C THR A 97 -26.29 10.76 8.18
N SER A 98 -24.99 10.95 7.96
CA SER A 98 -24.40 11.63 6.82
C SER A 98 -23.06 10.99 6.50
N ALA A 99 -22.69 10.95 5.21
CA ALA A 99 -21.38 10.45 4.81
C ALA A 99 -20.28 11.31 5.46
N PRO A 100 -19.16 10.72 5.91
CA PRO A 100 -18.01 11.50 6.34
C PRO A 100 -17.55 12.46 5.25
N ALA A 101 -17.08 13.63 5.65
CA ALA A 101 -16.63 14.66 4.69
C ALA A 101 -15.42 14.18 3.88
N SER A 102 -14.53 13.41 4.50
CA SER A 102 -13.39 12.76 3.83
C SER A 102 -12.86 11.60 4.67
N VAL A 103 -12.26 10.64 4.00
CA VAL A 103 -11.52 9.51 4.59
C VAL A 103 -10.23 9.29 3.83
N ASP A 104 -9.26 8.70 4.49
CA ASP A 104 -8.03 8.23 3.86
C ASP A 104 -8.20 6.76 3.49
N LEU A 105 -7.95 6.43 2.22
CA LEU A 105 -8.13 5.08 1.68
C LEU A 105 -6.83 4.52 1.16
N VAL A 106 -6.53 3.27 1.46
CA VAL A 106 -5.48 2.50 0.80
C VAL A 106 -6.13 1.57 -0.21
N LEU A 107 -5.78 1.78 -1.49
CA LEU A 107 -6.32 1.02 -2.61
C LEU A 107 -5.26 0.11 -3.22
N VAL A 108 -5.57 -1.18 -3.36
CA VAL A 108 -4.68 -2.12 -4.05
C VAL A 108 -4.78 -1.89 -5.56
N GLN A 109 -3.61 -1.69 -6.18
CA GLN A 109 -3.48 -1.53 -7.62
C GLN A 109 -3.09 -2.85 -8.28
N GLN A 110 -3.45 -3.02 -9.57
CA GLN A 110 -2.96 -4.14 -10.37
C GLN A 110 -1.43 -4.04 -10.52
N PHE A 111 -0.75 -5.19 -10.55
CA PHE A 111 0.71 -5.24 -10.58
C PHE A 111 1.33 -4.41 -11.73
N GLU A 112 0.69 -4.42 -12.88
CA GLU A 112 1.12 -3.69 -14.08
C GLU A 112 1.06 -2.16 -13.92
N HIS A 113 0.19 -1.67 -13.03
CA HIS A 113 0.01 -0.23 -12.76
C HIS A 113 0.88 0.28 -11.62
N LEU A 114 1.64 -0.59 -10.94
CA LEU A 114 2.53 -0.17 -9.88
C LEU A 114 3.74 0.60 -10.40
N PRO A 115 4.28 1.55 -9.64
CA PRO A 115 5.57 2.16 -9.92
C PRO A 115 6.69 1.12 -10.01
N GLU A 116 7.75 1.40 -10.79
CA GLU A 116 8.81 0.44 -11.03
C GLU A 116 9.54 0.00 -9.75
N TYR A 117 9.78 0.91 -8.84
CA TYR A 117 10.41 0.61 -7.55
C TYR A 117 9.56 -0.37 -6.70
N ALA A 118 8.22 -0.24 -6.75
CA ALA A 118 7.30 -1.13 -6.05
C ALA A 118 7.26 -2.52 -6.73
N ARG A 119 7.20 -2.56 -8.07
CA ARG A 119 7.27 -3.82 -8.84
C ARG A 119 8.56 -4.57 -8.57
N ARG A 120 9.70 -3.88 -8.57
CA ARG A 120 11.01 -4.47 -8.29
C ARG A 120 11.04 -5.10 -6.89
N TYR A 121 10.62 -4.36 -5.87
CA TYR A 121 10.60 -4.88 -4.49
C TYR A 121 9.66 -6.07 -4.34
N ILE A 122 8.43 -5.98 -4.86
CA ILE A 122 7.46 -7.08 -4.81
C ILE A 122 8.00 -8.32 -5.51
N THR A 123 8.63 -8.15 -6.68
CA THR A 123 9.19 -9.27 -7.45
C THR A 123 10.34 -9.96 -6.74
N THR A 124 11.30 -9.22 -6.15
CA THR A 124 12.43 -9.80 -5.41
C THR A 124 11.96 -10.51 -4.14
N LYS A 125 11.03 -9.90 -3.41
CA LYS A 125 10.42 -10.52 -2.22
C LYS A 125 9.65 -11.79 -2.54
N ALA A 126 8.87 -11.78 -3.62
CA ALA A 126 8.15 -12.97 -4.10
C ALA A 126 9.11 -14.05 -4.60
N ALA A 127 10.21 -13.65 -5.28
CA ALA A 127 11.24 -14.58 -5.73
C ALA A 127 11.92 -15.30 -4.56
N ARG A 128 12.23 -14.59 -3.48
CA ARG A 128 12.78 -15.20 -2.25
C ARG A 128 11.81 -16.20 -1.63
N ARG A 129 10.53 -15.83 -1.50
CA ARG A 129 9.49 -16.73 -0.98
C ARG A 129 9.33 -17.98 -1.83
N PHE A 130 9.37 -17.80 -3.15
CA PHE A 130 9.29 -18.91 -4.10
C PHE A 130 10.50 -19.84 -4.00
N ALA A 131 11.73 -19.30 -4.02
CA ALA A 131 12.95 -20.07 -3.87
C ALA A 131 12.99 -20.86 -2.55
N SER A 132 12.61 -20.23 -1.45
CA SER A 132 12.56 -20.87 -0.14
C SER A 132 11.56 -22.04 -0.07
N ARG A 133 10.42 -21.93 -0.79
CA ARG A 133 9.39 -22.99 -0.80
C ARG A 133 9.72 -24.14 -1.76
N PHE A 134 10.40 -23.86 -2.88
CA PHE A 134 10.64 -24.83 -3.97
C PHE A 134 12.04 -25.43 -3.95
N ILE A 135 13.07 -24.63 -3.76
CA ILE A 135 14.47 -25.08 -3.84
C ILE A 135 14.97 -25.51 -2.45
N GLY A 136 14.60 -24.76 -1.41
CA GLY A 136 15.07 -24.99 -0.05
C GLY A 136 16.59 -24.74 0.13
N ASP A 137 17.27 -24.18 -0.88
CA ASP A 137 18.69 -23.85 -0.85
C ASP A 137 18.92 -22.56 -0.07
N LYS A 138 19.75 -22.64 0.98
CA LYS A 138 20.03 -21.52 1.87
C LYS A 138 20.91 -20.46 1.22
N GLU A 139 21.86 -20.86 0.36
CA GLU A 139 22.78 -19.93 -0.31
C GLU A 139 22.05 -19.07 -1.34
N ILE A 140 21.24 -19.69 -2.20
CA ILE A 140 20.40 -19.00 -3.17
C ILE A 140 19.41 -18.07 -2.46
N THR A 141 18.77 -18.55 -1.40
CA THR A 141 17.82 -17.75 -0.63
C THR A 141 18.50 -16.55 0.04
N ALA A 142 19.75 -16.69 0.49
CA ALA A 142 20.52 -15.59 1.08
C ALA A 142 20.92 -14.54 0.04
N LEU A 143 21.34 -14.94 -1.16
CA LEU A 143 21.66 -14.03 -2.26
C LEU A 143 20.44 -13.23 -2.70
N ILE A 144 19.30 -13.88 -2.89
CA ILE A 144 18.05 -13.18 -3.22
C ILE A 144 17.61 -12.25 -2.07
N GLY A 145 17.94 -12.61 -0.83
CA GLY A 145 17.70 -11.76 0.34
C GLY A 145 18.50 -10.44 0.32
N GLN A 146 19.68 -10.43 -0.26
CA GLN A 146 20.47 -9.20 -0.50
C GLN A 146 19.78 -8.31 -1.56
N ASP A 147 19.37 -8.91 -2.68
CA ASP A 147 18.64 -8.19 -3.73
C ASP A 147 17.32 -7.61 -3.19
N GLU A 148 16.61 -8.33 -2.31
CA GLU A 148 15.38 -7.84 -1.65
C GLU A 148 15.68 -6.63 -0.77
N ASN A 149 16.77 -6.67 0.02
CA ASN A 149 17.15 -5.54 0.87
C ASN A 149 17.52 -4.29 0.05
N GLU A 150 18.26 -4.45 -1.05
CA GLU A 150 18.56 -3.34 -1.96
C GLU A 150 17.28 -2.75 -2.56
N ALA A 151 16.38 -3.61 -3.02
CA ALA A 151 15.10 -3.19 -3.57
C ALA A 151 14.22 -2.49 -2.51
N LEU A 152 14.25 -2.95 -1.26
CA LEU A 152 13.53 -2.34 -0.15
C LEU A 152 14.06 -0.92 0.17
N VAL A 153 15.37 -0.75 0.21
CA VAL A 153 15.99 0.57 0.44
C VAL A 153 15.62 1.54 -0.68
N ALA A 154 15.74 1.11 -1.95
CA ALA A 154 15.36 1.92 -3.09
C ALA A 154 13.86 2.26 -3.08
N PHE A 155 13.02 1.33 -2.67
CA PHE A 155 11.58 1.52 -2.51
C PHE A 155 11.26 2.61 -1.48
N HIS A 156 11.86 2.54 -0.28
CA HIS A 156 11.66 3.55 0.76
C HIS A 156 12.16 4.93 0.33
N GLN A 157 13.28 5.00 -0.39
CA GLN A 157 13.82 6.27 -0.91
C GLN A 157 12.86 6.90 -1.92
N ALA A 158 12.34 6.12 -2.87
CA ALA A 158 11.41 6.59 -3.88
C ALA A 158 10.08 7.06 -3.24
N ASP A 159 9.51 6.25 -2.35
CA ASP A 159 8.25 6.59 -1.65
C ASP A 159 8.41 7.88 -0.82
N SER A 160 9.56 8.05 -0.14
CA SER A 160 9.85 9.27 0.62
C SER A 160 10.03 10.50 -0.26
N GLN A 161 10.59 10.33 -1.46
CA GLN A 161 10.74 11.42 -2.45
C GLN A 161 9.38 11.81 -3.05
N GLU A 162 8.53 10.83 -3.35
CA GLU A 162 7.16 11.08 -3.86
C GLU A 162 6.26 11.73 -2.80
N ALA A 163 6.48 11.43 -1.52
CA ALA A 163 5.76 12.08 -0.42
C ALA A 163 5.96 13.59 -0.37
N ASP A 164 6.99 14.11 -1.07
CA ASP A 164 7.37 15.54 -1.08
C ASP A 164 7.30 16.17 0.33
N ILE A 165 7.82 15.41 1.32
CA ILE A 165 7.77 15.79 2.73
C ILE A 165 8.70 17.00 2.92
N ASN A 166 8.15 18.17 2.67
CA ASN A 166 8.80 19.40 3.04
C ASN A 166 8.62 19.62 4.55
N MET A 167 9.63 19.25 5.34
CA MET A 167 9.64 19.44 6.79
C MET A 167 9.37 20.89 7.21
N LEU A 168 9.56 21.85 6.31
CA LEU A 168 9.32 23.27 6.57
C LEU A 168 7.84 23.66 6.44
N ASN A 169 7.06 22.95 5.63
CA ASN A 169 5.65 23.24 5.38
C ASN A 169 4.69 22.23 6.04
N GLY A 170 5.20 21.10 6.53
CA GLY A 170 4.37 19.99 7.02
C GLY A 170 3.86 20.15 8.46
N ASP A 171 4.48 20.98 9.28
CA ASP A 171 4.07 21.16 10.68
C ASP A 171 4.06 22.63 11.07
N ALA A 172 2.87 23.14 11.42
CA ALA A 172 2.66 24.52 11.89
C ALA A 172 3.54 24.86 13.12
N ASN A 173 3.92 23.87 13.93
CA ASN A 173 4.79 24.07 15.08
C ASN A 173 6.26 24.27 14.65
N THR A 174 6.73 23.52 13.66
CA THR A 174 8.09 23.68 13.09
C THR A 174 8.20 25.03 12.38
N PHE A 175 7.17 25.41 11.61
CA PHE A 175 7.11 26.73 10.96
C PHE A 175 7.09 27.88 11.96
N SER A 176 6.42 27.74 13.10
CA SER A 176 6.36 28.77 14.15
C SER A 176 7.71 28.98 14.85
N ILE A 177 8.55 27.95 14.93
CA ILE A 177 9.89 28.02 15.55
C ILE A 177 10.87 28.74 14.62
N ILE A 178 10.75 28.51 13.30
CA ILE A 178 11.62 29.13 12.30
C ILE A 178 11.22 30.58 12.05
N ASN A 179 9.92 30.90 12.09
CA ASN A 179 9.38 32.25 11.86
C ASN A 179 9.44 33.18 13.11
N ARG A 180 10.24 32.87 14.10
CA ARG A 180 10.43 33.70 15.31
C ARG A 180 11.08 35.06 15.05
N THR A 181 11.45 35.36 13.81
CA THR A 181 12.21 36.59 13.47
C THR A 181 11.36 37.83 13.21
N THR A 182 10.03 37.80 13.30
CA THR A 182 9.22 38.96 12.95
C THR A 182 8.21 39.38 14.03
N ARG A 183 8.65 39.46 15.28
CA ARG A 183 7.96 40.28 16.29
C ARG A 183 8.96 41.22 16.97
N ARG A 184 9.41 42.25 16.26
CA ARG A 184 9.76 43.52 16.89
C ARG A 184 8.54 44.43 16.73
N THR A 185 7.72 44.48 17.76
CA THR A 185 6.79 45.55 17.98
C THR A 185 7.56 46.73 18.61
N TYR A 186 7.49 47.89 17.95
CA TYR A 186 7.74 49.18 18.55
C TYR A 186 6.53 49.57 19.38
#